data_2b96e23d460a4a9fe8b2edaa0873c4c6
#
_entry.id   2b96e23d460a4a9fe8b2edaa0873c4c6
#
_cell.length_a   1.000
_cell.length_b   1.000
_cell.length_c   1.000
_cell.angle_alpha   90.00
_cell.angle_beta   90.00
_cell.angle_gamma   90.00
#
_symmetry.space_group_name_H-M   'P 1'
#
loop_
_entity.id
_entity.type
_entity.pdbx_description
1 polymer ?
#
loop_
_entity_poly.entity_id
_entity_poly.type
_entity_poly.pdbx_seq_one_letter_code
_entity_poly.pdbx_strand_id
1 'polypeptide(L)'
;MQSWISPAAPPGTPSVSAEPSIMAEYLFFPFYDYVVQFYPQSWAPNKVTLVGIFFTISSSMLLLGSMPAGLRFQPGRVELLPISLVTEDAAMLQMPPLAPTQMKPILPFMSPSLLLVLCGALNLLYCVADNTDGRLARRDNKTSVIGEYLDHGLDCVTSLLSASCVFALLASLCNMTISVCLIALVTVLSHTLHFETNIFIWGNRIATVDEAMIFFGVCMWWPLLCPTVSTATVPEWVIKGIFGLNSSWTAYMRPLRMIELIYVFYSVAQAQTIFNVARRRWGILCRIHVIFSVLNSAVHLALMGVHNEYVAAAAPATSVPGYTLGPFTYPAVWIITLAFTSSTIIHIPIMARCARLPVANPLPLAGVMLVWLAFAPCPVAGALLAIVLHVGQLLFNIGFIRKRAHQEVG
;
A
#
# COMPACT_ATOMS: atom_id res chain seq x y z
N MET A 1 -2.90 14.42 -28.23
CA MET A 1 -3.55 14.52 -26.90
C MET A 1 -4.37 13.28 -26.53
N GLN A 2 -5.09 12.65 -27.45
CA GLN A 2 -5.92 11.45 -27.14
C GLN A 2 -5.15 10.22 -26.62
N SER A 3 -3.86 10.08 -26.95
CA SER A 3 -3.05 8.93 -26.49
C SER A 3 -2.72 8.91 -25.00
N TRP A 4 -2.89 10.03 -24.31
CA TRP A 4 -2.56 10.18 -22.86
C TRP A 4 -3.76 9.88 -21.95
N ILE A 5 -4.96 9.78 -22.52
CA ILE A 5 -6.20 9.53 -21.81
C ILE A 5 -6.60 8.08 -22.04
N SER A 6 -6.95 7.36 -20.98
CA SER A 6 -7.39 5.97 -21.06
C SER A 6 -8.79 5.88 -21.68
N PRO A 7 -8.97 5.15 -22.77
CA PRO A 7 -10.30 4.82 -23.29
C PRO A 7 -10.91 3.67 -22.48
N ALA A 8 -12.22 3.71 -22.28
CA ALA A 8 -12.95 2.61 -21.66
C ALA A 8 -12.89 1.33 -22.49
N ALA A 9 -13.06 0.19 -21.85
CA ALA A 9 -13.30 -1.06 -22.54
C ALA A 9 -14.60 -0.98 -23.37
N PRO A 10 -14.68 -1.70 -24.51
CA PRO A 10 -15.89 -1.74 -25.32
C PRO A 10 -17.10 -2.19 -24.49
N PRO A 11 -18.30 -1.63 -24.74
CA PRO A 11 -19.53 -2.08 -24.08
C PRO A 11 -19.73 -3.59 -24.25
N GLY A 12 -20.15 -4.26 -23.18
CA GLY A 12 -20.41 -5.70 -23.19
C GLY A 12 -19.18 -6.60 -23.06
N THR A 13 -17.97 -6.03 -22.94
CA THR A 13 -16.77 -6.82 -22.63
C THR A 13 -16.91 -7.43 -21.22
N PRO A 14 -16.87 -8.77 -21.06
CA PRO A 14 -16.98 -9.38 -19.74
C PRO A 14 -15.78 -9.04 -18.86
N SER A 15 -16.02 -8.83 -17.58
CA SER A 15 -14.93 -8.69 -16.61
C SER A 15 -14.26 -10.05 -16.41
N VAL A 16 -12.95 -10.08 -16.60
CA VAL A 16 -12.12 -11.28 -16.40
C VAL A 16 -11.16 -10.99 -15.25
N SER A 17 -11.31 -11.73 -14.15
CA SER A 17 -10.31 -11.73 -13.08
C SER A 17 -9.10 -12.57 -13.49
N ALA A 18 -7.93 -12.24 -12.92
CA ALA A 18 -6.77 -13.11 -13.02
C ALA A 18 -7.06 -14.48 -12.39
N GLU A 19 -6.32 -15.50 -12.84
CA GLU A 19 -6.35 -16.79 -12.16
C GLU A 19 -5.96 -16.61 -10.68
N PRO A 20 -6.71 -17.21 -9.75
CA PRO A 20 -6.38 -17.16 -8.33
C PRO A 20 -5.03 -17.85 -8.07
N SER A 21 -4.40 -17.51 -6.96
CA SER A 21 -3.25 -18.29 -6.49
C SER A 21 -3.70 -19.69 -6.03
N ILE A 22 -2.75 -20.60 -5.94
CA ILE A 22 -3.02 -21.96 -5.45
C ILE A 22 -3.59 -21.90 -4.02
N MET A 23 -3.00 -21.07 -3.15
CA MET A 23 -3.49 -20.93 -1.78
C MET A 23 -4.87 -20.27 -1.72
N ALA A 24 -5.13 -19.27 -2.55
CA ALA A 24 -6.44 -18.64 -2.64
C ALA A 24 -7.51 -19.67 -3.05
N GLU A 25 -7.25 -20.47 -4.08
CA GLU A 25 -8.19 -21.44 -4.61
C GLU A 25 -8.53 -22.56 -3.62
N TYR A 26 -7.53 -23.14 -2.96
CA TYR A 26 -7.73 -24.34 -2.14
C TYR A 26 -7.90 -24.07 -0.64
N LEU A 27 -7.47 -22.93 -0.13
CA LEU A 27 -7.52 -22.60 1.30
C LEU A 27 -8.39 -21.38 1.59
N PHE A 28 -8.10 -20.24 0.97
CA PHE A 28 -8.74 -19.00 1.38
C PHE A 28 -10.18 -18.88 0.88
N PHE A 29 -10.47 -19.24 -0.36
CA PHE A 29 -11.81 -19.15 -0.91
C PHE A 29 -12.80 -20.07 -0.17
N PRO A 30 -12.48 -21.35 0.11
CA PRO A 30 -13.34 -22.19 0.96
C PRO A 30 -13.55 -21.61 2.36
N PHE A 31 -12.52 -21.04 2.96
CA PHE A 31 -12.61 -20.38 4.26
C PHE A 31 -13.54 -19.16 4.21
N TYR A 32 -13.41 -18.28 3.24
CA TYR A 32 -14.27 -17.11 3.09
C TYR A 32 -15.72 -17.50 2.78
N ASP A 33 -15.93 -18.52 1.93
CA ASP A 33 -17.28 -19.05 1.66
C ASP A 33 -17.94 -19.65 2.91
N TYR A 34 -17.14 -20.23 3.80
CA TYR A 34 -17.62 -20.70 5.10
C TYR A 34 -17.96 -19.51 6.01
N VAL A 35 -17.12 -18.50 6.12
CA VAL A 35 -17.33 -17.31 6.95
C VAL A 35 -18.60 -16.55 6.54
N VAL A 36 -18.82 -16.39 5.24
CA VAL A 36 -20.01 -15.68 4.72
C VAL A 36 -21.32 -16.26 5.22
N GLN A 37 -21.40 -17.57 5.52
CA GLN A 37 -22.61 -18.21 6.01
C GLN A 37 -23.06 -17.69 7.38
N PHE A 38 -22.15 -17.15 8.18
CA PHE A 38 -22.44 -16.59 9.51
C PHE A 38 -22.93 -15.15 9.48
N TYR A 39 -22.81 -14.45 8.35
CA TYR A 39 -23.31 -13.08 8.26
C TYR A 39 -24.85 -13.06 8.23
N PRO A 40 -25.50 -12.26 9.11
CA PRO A 40 -26.93 -12.10 9.09
C PRO A 40 -27.42 -11.54 7.73
N GLN A 41 -28.57 -12.03 7.24
CA GLN A 41 -29.16 -11.53 5.98
C GLN A 41 -29.51 -10.03 6.02
N SER A 42 -29.68 -9.47 7.23
CA SER A 42 -29.93 -8.04 7.43
C SER A 42 -28.69 -7.18 7.19
N TRP A 43 -27.51 -7.77 7.09
CA TRP A 43 -26.28 -7.02 6.85
C TRP A 43 -26.19 -6.59 5.39
N ALA A 44 -25.84 -5.32 5.20
CA ALA A 44 -25.52 -4.81 3.87
C ALA A 44 -24.04 -5.09 3.57
N PRO A 45 -23.68 -5.60 2.38
CA PRO A 45 -22.29 -5.84 2.00
C PRO A 45 -21.37 -4.63 2.25
N ASN A 46 -21.79 -3.45 1.85
CA ASN A 46 -21.02 -2.20 2.05
C ASN A 46 -20.75 -1.89 3.54
N LYS A 47 -21.53 -2.42 4.49
CA LYS A 47 -21.21 -2.27 5.91
C LYS A 47 -20.00 -3.15 6.29
N VAL A 48 -19.91 -4.33 5.70
CA VAL A 48 -18.77 -5.24 5.93
C VAL A 48 -17.49 -4.59 5.38
N THR A 49 -17.54 -4.07 4.15
CA THR A 49 -16.46 -3.27 3.57
C THR A 49 -16.01 -2.15 4.51
N LEU A 50 -16.96 -1.28 4.94
CA LEU A 50 -16.63 -0.14 5.81
C LEU A 50 -16.08 -0.54 7.19
N VAL A 51 -16.56 -1.64 7.77
CA VAL A 51 -16.03 -2.18 9.03
C VAL A 51 -14.60 -2.70 8.83
N GLY A 52 -14.34 -3.42 7.74
CA GLY A 52 -12.99 -3.87 7.38
C GLY A 52 -12.04 -2.69 7.22
N ILE A 53 -12.42 -1.68 6.46
CA ILE A 53 -11.66 -0.43 6.27
C ILE A 53 -11.36 0.25 7.61
N PHE A 54 -12.35 0.34 8.49
CA PHE A 54 -12.16 0.90 9.83
C PHE A 54 -11.11 0.12 10.62
N PHE A 55 -11.07 -1.21 10.53
CA PHE A 55 -10.07 -2.02 11.22
C PHE A 55 -8.65 -1.70 10.73
N THR A 56 -8.42 -1.67 9.42
CA THR A 56 -7.07 -1.44 8.90
C THR A 56 -6.62 0.02 9.06
N ILE A 57 -7.51 1.01 8.92
CA ILE A 57 -7.17 2.41 9.22
C ILE A 57 -6.82 2.56 10.70
N SER A 58 -7.62 1.98 11.60
CA SER A 58 -7.34 2.03 13.05
C SER A 58 -5.99 1.39 13.38
N SER A 59 -5.70 0.21 12.84
CA SER A 59 -4.42 -0.46 12.97
C SER A 59 -3.27 0.43 12.50
N SER A 60 -3.40 1.00 11.30
CA SER A 60 -2.36 1.84 10.72
C SER A 60 -2.14 3.13 11.53
N MET A 61 -3.20 3.79 11.97
CA MET A 61 -3.08 5.01 12.79
C MET A 61 -2.48 4.73 14.16
N LEU A 62 -2.87 3.64 14.81
CA LEU A 62 -2.28 3.22 16.09
C LEU A 62 -0.78 2.96 15.94
N LEU A 63 -0.38 2.29 14.87
CA LEU A 63 1.02 1.96 14.63
C LEU A 63 1.85 3.19 14.26
N LEU A 64 1.37 3.99 13.30
CA LEU A 64 2.04 5.21 12.83
C LEU A 64 2.21 6.23 13.96
N GLY A 65 1.20 6.41 14.81
CA GLY A 65 1.28 7.32 15.95
C GLY A 65 2.12 6.79 17.12
N SER A 66 2.49 5.50 17.08
CA SER A 66 3.37 4.88 18.08
C SER A 66 4.83 4.80 17.61
N MET A 67 5.14 5.28 16.41
CA MET A 67 6.51 5.31 15.88
C MET A 67 7.38 6.29 16.66
N PRO A 68 8.62 5.93 16.98
CA PRO A 68 9.52 6.81 17.70
C PRO A 68 9.86 8.06 16.89
N ALA A 69 9.96 9.20 17.57
CA ALA A 69 10.31 10.49 16.96
C ALA A 69 11.72 10.50 16.32
N GLY A 70 12.61 9.61 16.75
CA GLY A 70 13.96 9.47 16.23
C GLY A 70 14.06 8.63 14.96
N LEU A 71 12.95 8.08 14.47
CA LEU A 71 12.96 7.35 13.20
C LEU A 71 13.22 8.35 12.06
N ARG A 72 14.35 8.22 11.41
CA ARG A 72 14.78 9.11 10.33
C ARG A 72 14.82 8.35 9.01
N PHE A 73 14.33 8.96 7.95
CA PHE A 73 14.68 8.53 6.62
C PHE A 73 16.15 8.86 6.36
N GLN A 74 16.98 7.91 6.01
CA GLN A 74 18.36 8.18 5.60
C GLN A 74 18.43 8.32 4.07
N PRO A 75 18.52 9.52 3.52
CA PRO A 75 18.43 9.76 2.07
C PRO A 75 19.67 9.36 1.28
N GLY A 76 20.73 8.90 1.91
CA GLY A 76 22.02 8.74 1.24
C GLY A 76 22.33 7.38 0.62
N ARG A 77 21.52 6.34 0.89
CA ARG A 77 21.84 4.99 0.39
C ARG A 77 20.58 4.22 0.01
N VAL A 78 20.20 4.36 -1.26
CA VAL A 78 19.31 3.40 -1.92
C VAL A 78 20.14 2.14 -2.14
N GLU A 79 20.17 1.26 -1.14
CA GLU A 79 20.71 -0.08 -1.32
C GLU A 79 19.68 -0.91 -2.11
N LEU A 80 19.60 -0.63 -3.42
CA LEU A 80 18.76 -1.35 -4.36
C LEU A 80 19.18 -2.82 -4.51
N LEU A 81 20.43 -3.14 -4.13
CA LEU A 81 20.98 -4.47 -4.16
C LEU A 81 21.90 -4.68 -2.94
N PRO A 82 22.05 -5.91 -2.44
CA PRO A 82 22.99 -6.24 -1.37
C PRO A 82 24.47 -6.11 -1.80
N ILE A 83 24.74 -5.43 -2.90
CA ILE A 83 26.05 -5.15 -3.44
C ILE A 83 26.50 -3.78 -2.94
N SER A 84 26.84 -3.67 -1.68
CA SER A 84 27.67 -2.56 -1.24
C SER A 84 29.13 -3.02 -1.39
N LEU A 85 29.85 -2.37 -2.28
CA LEU A 85 31.32 -2.36 -2.22
C LEU A 85 31.69 -1.99 -0.78
N VAL A 86 32.38 -2.88 -0.11
CA VAL A 86 32.78 -2.77 1.29
C VAL A 86 33.59 -1.49 1.44
N THR A 87 32.96 -0.43 1.93
CA THR A 87 33.64 0.71 2.50
C THR A 87 33.47 0.64 4.03
N GLU A 88 34.51 0.98 4.77
CA GLU A 88 34.64 0.81 6.23
C GLU A 88 33.55 1.44 7.11
N ASP A 89 32.56 2.12 6.54
CA ASP A 89 31.42 2.72 7.23
C ASP A 89 30.24 1.78 7.46
N ALA A 90 30.44 0.47 7.37
CA ALA A 90 29.39 -0.55 7.56
C ALA A 90 28.69 -0.49 8.94
N ALA A 91 29.27 0.17 9.93
CA ALA A 91 28.68 0.34 11.24
C ALA A 91 27.48 1.32 11.25
N MET A 92 27.40 2.26 10.31
CA MET A 92 26.26 3.19 10.18
C MET A 92 25.06 2.61 9.45
N LEU A 93 25.21 1.48 8.77
CA LEU A 93 24.19 0.83 7.95
C LEU A 93 23.22 -0.09 8.73
N GLN A 94 23.50 -0.30 10.00
CA GLN A 94 22.73 -1.20 10.86
C GLN A 94 21.81 -0.41 11.80
N MET A 95 20.82 0.33 11.25
CA MET A 95 19.66 0.57 12.11
C MET A 95 18.94 -0.77 12.28
N PRO A 96 18.89 -1.30 13.50
CA PRO A 96 18.08 -2.49 13.75
C PRO A 96 16.63 -2.16 13.40
N PRO A 97 15.85 -3.13 12.93
CA PRO A 97 14.41 -2.97 12.79
C PRO A 97 13.85 -2.48 14.12
N LEU A 98 12.74 -1.77 14.04
CA LEU A 98 12.11 -1.14 15.19
C LEU A 98 11.85 -2.18 16.29
N ALA A 99 12.63 -2.16 17.34
CA ALA A 99 12.37 -3.03 18.49
C ALA A 99 11.06 -2.58 19.17
N PRO A 100 10.19 -3.51 19.61
CA PRO A 100 8.97 -3.15 20.34
C PRO A 100 9.22 -2.19 21.50
N THR A 101 10.37 -2.30 22.16
CA THR A 101 10.79 -1.43 23.26
C THR A 101 11.00 0.04 22.88
N GLN A 102 11.18 0.34 21.59
CA GLN A 102 11.34 1.71 21.10
C GLN A 102 10.01 2.38 20.75
N MET A 103 8.93 1.62 20.67
CA MET A 103 7.60 2.14 20.38
C MET A 103 7.01 2.82 21.60
N LYS A 104 6.35 3.96 21.39
CA LYS A 104 5.56 4.66 22.40
C LYS A 104 4.09 4.57 22.01
N PRO A 105 3.31 3.62 22.56
CA PRO A 105 1.90 3.50 22.22
C PRO A 105 1.15 4.81 22.48
N ILE A 106 0.30 5.22 21.53
CA ILE A 106 -0.56 6.41 21.66
C ILE A 106 -1.46 6.28 22.89
N LEU A 107 -1.90 5.05 23.17
CA LEU A 107 -2.74 4.77 24.32
C LEU A 107 -1.82 4.39 25.50
N PRO A 108 -1.75 5.22 26.54
CA PRO A 108 -0.76 5.07 27.62
C PRO A 108 -0.92 3.79 28.45
N PHE A 109 -2.10 3.15 28.39
CA PHE A 109 -2.38 1.87 29.05
C PHE A 109 -2.00 0.64 28.21
N MET A 110 -1.56 0.84 26.96
CA MET A 110 -1.25 -0.25 26.02
C MET A 110 0.26 -0.51 26.03
N SER A 111 0.65 -1.77 26.20
CA SER A 111 2.05 -2.14 25.98
C SER A 111 2.37 -2.24 24.48
N PRO A 112 3.64 -2.04 24.08
CA PRO A 112 4.04 -2.23 22.67
C PRO A 112 3.65 -3.61 22.11
N SER A 113 3.78 -4.66 22.93
CA SER A 113 3.40 -6.01 22.52
C SER A 113 1.90 -6.14 22.27
N LEU A 114 1.07 -5.59 23.15
CA LEU A 114 -0.38 -5.59 22.99
C LEU A 114 -0.78 -4.76 21.75
N LEU A 115 -0.11 -3.64 21.49
CA LEU A 115 -0.30 -2.84 20.30
C LEU A 115 -0.08 -3.66 19.03
N LEU A 116 1.04 -4.38 18.93
CA LEU A 116 1.36 -5.21 17.77
C LEU A 116 0.38 -6.36 17.59
N VAL A 117 -0.03 -7.03 18.68
CA VAL A 117 -1.06 -8.08 18.64
C VAL A 117 -2.37 -7.52 18.10
N LEU A 118 -2.81 -6.37 18.61
CA LEU A 118 -4.04 -5.73 18.18
C LEU A 118 -3.97 -5.31 16.71
N CYS A 119 -2.88 -4.65 16.29
CA CYS A 119 -2.71 -4.18 14.92
C CYS A 119 -2.72 -5.34 13.92
N GLY A 120 -2.01 -6.44 14.21
CA GLY A 120 -2.03 -7.63 13.37
C GLY A 120 -3.41 -8.27 13.28
N ALA A 121 -4.11 -8.40 14.43
CA ALA A 121 -5.48 -8.92 14.46
C ALA A 121 -6.46 -8.07 13.64
N LEU A 122 -6.39 -6.73 13.77
CA LEU A 122 -7.23 -5.82 13.00
C LEU A 122 -6.97 -5.92 11.48
N ASN A 123 -5.71 -6.09 11.06
CA ASN A 123 -5.40 -6.30 9.64
C ASN A 123 -5.91 -7.66 9.13
N LEU A 124 -5.84 -8.72 9.92
CA LEU A 124 -6.42 -10.02 9.54
C LEU A 124 -7.95 -9.96 9.47
N LEU A 125 -8.60 -9.24 10.38
CA LEU A 125 -10.04 -9.00 10.32
C LEU A 125 -10.43 -8.18 9.10
N TYR A 126 -9.63 -7.19 8.71
CA TYR A 126 -9.80 -6.48 7.45
C TYR A 126 -9.72 -7.44 6.26
N CYS A 127 -8.70 -8.29 6.19
CA CYS A 127 -8.54 -9.27 5.12
C CYS A 127 -9.79 -10.17 4.99
N VAL A 128 -10.36 -10.63 6.11
CA VAL A 128 -11.60 -11.42 6.11
C VAL A 128 -12.80 -10.60 5.65
N ALA A 129 -12.95 -9.36 6.13
CA ALA A 129 -14.07 -8.50 5.76
C ALA A 129 -14.07 -8.19 4.25
N ASP A 130 -12.91 -7.81 3.72
CA ASP A 130 -12.68 -7.48 2.32
C ASP A 130 -12.99 -8.66 1.40
N ASN A 131 -12.48 -9.83 1.72
CA ASN A 131 -12.72 -11.03 0.91
C ASN A 131 -14.12 -11.63 1.04
N THR A 132 -14.90 -11.17 2.02
CA THR A 132 -16.26 -11.70 2.26
C THR A 132 -17.38 -10.77 1.83
N ASP A 133 -17.17 -9.46 1.67
CA ASP A 133 -18.24 -8.52 1.33
C ASP A 133 -18.79 -8.73 -0.08
N GLY A 134 -17.95 -8.93 -1.09
CA GLY A 134 -18.37 -9.27 -2.43
C GLY A 134 -19.05 -10.65 -2.51
N ARG A 135 -18.64 -11.64 -1.68
CA ARG A 135 -19.30 -12.94 -1.55
C ARG A 135 -20.66 -12.80 -0.92
N LEU A 136 -20.79 -11.98 0.14
CA LEU A 136 -22.04 -11.61 0.77
C LEU A 136 -22.99 -10.91 -0.20
N ALA A 137 -22.45 -9.97 -1.02
CA ALA A 137 -23.23 -9.28 -2.04
C ALA A 137 -23.84 -10.25 -3.07
N ARG A 138 -23.06 -11.23 -3.51
CA ARG A 138 -23.53 -12.28 -4.43
C ARG A 138 -24.52 -13.23 -3.78
N ARG A 139 -24.27 -13.69 -2.55
CA ARG A 139 -25.19 -14.55 -1.78
C ARG A 139 -26.57 -13.93 -1.65
N ASP A 140 -26.62 -12.64 -1.32
CA ASP A 140 -27.86 -11.93 -1.01
C ASP A 140 -28.47 -11.18 -2.21
N ASN A 141 -27.89 -11.31 -3.42
CA ASN A 141 -28.28 -10.59 -4.64
C ASN A 141 -28.28 -9.05 -4.44
N LYS A 142 -27.30 -8.53 -3.69
CA LYS A 142 -27.15 -7.10 -3.36
C LYS A 142 -25.92 -6.47 -4.02
N THR A 143 -25.47 -7.03 -5.15
CA THR A 143 -24.35 -6.44 -5.90
C THR A 143 -24.71 -5.04 -6.42
N SER A 144 -23.77 -4.11 -6.33
CA SER A 144 -23.99 -2.74 -6.79
C SER A 144 -22.69 -2.08 -7.27
N VAL A 145 -22.81 -1.18 -8.23
CA VAL A 145 -21.67 -0.40 -8.74
C VAL A 145 -21.05 0.48 -7.65
N ILE A 146 -21.87 0.98 -6.71
CA ILE A 146 -21.37 1.74 -5.55
C ILE A 146 -20.58 0.83 -4.62
N GLY A 147 -21.04 -0.42 -4.42
CA GLY A 147 -20.32 -1.43 -3.65
C GLY A 147 -18.95 -1.71 -4.25
N GLU A 148 -18.89 -1.96 -5.56
CA GLU A 148 -17.63 -2.16 -6.28
C GLU A 148 -16.70 -0.94 -6.19
N TYR A 149 -17.24 0.28 -6.27
CA TYR A 149 -16.45 1.50 -6.13
C TYR A 149 -15.91 1.68 -4.71
N LEU A 150 -16.71 1.37 -3.68
CA LEU A 150 -16.28 1.46 -2.29
C LEU A 150 -15.20 0.43 -1.96
N ASP A 151 -15.39 -0.80 -2.38
CA ASP A 151 -14.47 -1.91 -2.24
C ASP A 151 -13.10 -1.54 -2.86
N HIS A 152 -12.99 -1.52 -4.16
CA HIS A 152 -11.74 -1.20 -4.85
C HIS A 152 -11.16 0.18 -4.53
N GLY A 153 -12.01 1.19 -4.29
CA GLY A 153 -11.56 2.56 -4.00
C GLY A 153 -10.92 2.68 -2.62
N LEU A 154 -11.54 2.11 -1.60
CA LEU A 154 -10.99 2.19 -0.24
C LEU A 154 -9.80 1.27 -0.02
N ASP A 155 -9.73 0.14 -0.72
CA ASP A 155 -8.58 -0.75 -0.69
C ASP A 155 -7.29 -0.08 -1.15
N CYS A 156 -7.40 0.90 -2.04
CA CYS A 156 -6.23 1.63 -2.49
C CYS A 156 -5.50 2.35 -1.35
N VAL A 157 -6.24 3.02 -0.44
CA VAL A 157 -5.61 3.71 0.69
C VAL A 157 -5.21 2.73 1.79
N THR A 158 -6.02 1.71 2.04
CA THR A 158 -5.76 0.73 3.11
C THR A 158 -4.56 -0.15 2.79
N SER A 159 -4.39 -0.61 1.56
CA SER A 159 -3.23 -1.38 1.10
C SER A 159 -1.93 -0.60 1.29
N LEU A 160 -1.93 0.69 0.89
CA LEU A 160 -0.76 1.55 1.02
C LEU A 160 -0.41 1.84 2.48
N LEU A 161 -1.41 2.10 3.33
CA LEU A 161 -1.18 2.33 4.76
C LEU A 161 -0.70 1.05 5.46
N SER A 162 -1.37 -0.08 5.23
CA SER A 162 -1.01 -1.36 5.84
C SER A 162 0.40 -1.81 5.45
N ALA A 163 0.73 -1.77 4.16
CA ALA A 163 2.06 -2.07 3.67
C ALA A 163 3.13 -1.15 4.26
N SER A 164 2.85 0.15 4.33
CA SER A 164 3.79 1.12 4.92
C SER A 164 4.07 0.82 6.39
N CYS A 165 3.04 0.46 7.15
CA CYS A 165 3.18 0.08 8.55
C CYS A 165 4.03 -1.17 8.73
N VAL A 166 3.79 -2.20 7.92
CA VAL A 166 4.56 -3.46 7.97
C VAL A 166 6.01 -3.21 7.60
N PHE A 167 6.27 -2.49 6.51
CA PHE A 167 7.64 -2.21 6.09
C PHE A 167 8.38 -1.29 7.05
N ALA A 168 7.69 -0.38 7.74
CA ALA A 168 8.28 0.42 8.81
C ALA A 168 8.73 -0.44 10.01
N LEU A 169 8.00 -1.52 10.31
CA LEU A 169 8.38 -2.47 11.36
C LEU A 169 9.51 -3.40 10.95
N LEU A 170 9.54 -3.79 9.68
CA LEU A 170 10.40 -4.87 9.19
C LEU A 170 11.70 -4.36 8.55
N ALA A 171 11.68 -3.22 7.90
CA ALA A 171 12.77 -2.76 7.06
C ALA A 171 13.28 -1.39 7.45
N SER A 172 14.41 -0.99 6.87
CA SER A 172 14.81 0.41 6.88
C SER A 172 13.76 1.25 6.15
N LEU A 173 13.59 2.49 6.57
CA LEU A 173 12.62 3.41 5.95
C LEU A 173 12.83 3.61 4.44
N CYS A 174 14.06 3.46 3.95
CA CYS A 174 14.36 3.54 2.52
C CYS A 174 13.68 2.40 1.76
N ASN A 175 13.77 1.17 2.26
CA ASN A 175 13.15 0.00 1.63
C ASN A 175 11.63 0.08 1.67
N MET A 176 11.07 0.58 2.76
CA MET A 176 9.64 0.86 2.90
C MET A 176 9.14 1.77 1.78
N THR A 177 9.83 2.87 1.55
CA THR A 177 9.43 3.86 0.55
C THR A 177 9.33 3.26 -0.86
N ILE A 178 10.33 2.49 -1.27
CA ILE A 178 10.33 1.82 -2.58
C ILE A 178 9.16 0.85 -2.68
N SER A 179 8.88 0.07 -1.63
CA SER A 179 7.74 -0.86 -1.63
C SER A 179 6.41 -0.17 -1.77
N VAL A 180 6.19 0.91 -1.04
CA VAL A 180 4.94 1.69 -1.13
C VAL A 180 4.77 2.28 -2.53
N CYS A 181 5.86 2.79 -3.13
CA CYS A 181 5.84 3.28 -4.50
C CYS A 181 5.53 2.16 -5.52
N LEU A 182 6.09 0.96 -5.32
CA LEU A 182 5.79 -0.20 -6.18
C LEU A 182 4.34 -0.65 -6.04
N ILE A 183 3.78 -0.68 -4.84
CA ILE A 183 2.36 -1.00 -4.63
C ILE A 183 1.48 0.05 -5.33
N ALA A 184 1.75 1.34 -5.14
CA ALA A 184 1.00 2.40 -5.79
C ALA A 184 1.02 2.25 -7.33
N LEU A 185 2.19 1.93 -7.89
CA LEU A 185 2.34 1.72 -9.33
C LEU A 185 1.58 0.48 -9.80
N VAL A 186 1.71 -0.66 -9.12
CA VAL A 186 0.97 -1.89 -9.45
C VAL A 186 -0.53 -1.63 -9.41
N THR A 187 -1.01 -0.96 -8.36
CA THR A 187 -2.44 -0.69 -8.18
C THR A 187 -2.99 0.18 -9.30
N VAL A 188 -2.33 1.30 -9.63
CA VAL A 188 -2.80 2.17 -10.72
C VAL A 188 -2.76 1.46 -12.08
N LEU A 189 -1.76 0.63 -12.32
CA LEU A 189 -1.65 -0.15 -13.56
C LEU A 189 -2.77 -1.19 -13.68
N SER A 190 -3.04 -1.95 -12.61
CA SER A 190 -4.09 -2.97 -12.58
C SER A 190 -5.48 -2.38 -12.80
N HIS A 191 -5.79 -1.26 -12.13
CA HIS A 191 -7.06 -0.57 -12.32
C HIS A 191 -7.17 0.13 -13.68
N THR A 192 -6.07 0.61 -14.25
CA THR A 192 -6.05 1.15 -15.62
C THR A 192 -6.32 0.05 -16.64
N LEU A 193 -5.68 -1.12 -16.48
CA LEU A 193 -5.97 -2.29 -17.33
C LEU A 193 -7.43 -2.71 -17.22
N HIS A 194 -7.94 -2.76 -15.99
CA HIS A 194 -9.34 -3.10 -15.73
C HIS A 194 -10.31 -2.13 -16.42
N PHE A 195 -10.04 -0.84 -16.34
CA PHE A 195 -10.83 0.18 -17.02
C PHE A 195 -10.80 0.04 -18.56
N GLU A 196 -9.62 -0.20 -19.14
CA GLU A 196 -9.46 -0.24 -20.59
C GLU A 196 -9.87 -1.57 -21.23
N THR A 197 -9.83 -2.69 -20.48
CA THR A 197 -9.98 -4.03 -21.07
C THR A 197 -10.97 -4.93 -20.31
N ASN A 198 -11.50 -4.50 -19.19
CA ASN A 198 -12.23 -5.32 -18.22
C ASN A 198 -11.43 -6.54 -17.67
N ILE A 199 -10.11 -6.54 -17.84
CA ILE A 199 -9.23 -7.57 -17.28
C ILE A 199 -8.57 -6.99 -16.04
N PHE A 200 -8.81 -7.62 -14.87
CA PHE A 200 -8.20 -7.23 -13.61
C PHE A 200 -7.09 -8.21 -13.24
N ILE A 201 -5.86 -7.72 -13.09
CA ILE A 201 -4.69 -8.52 -12.73
C ILE A 201 -4.15 -8.00 -11.41
N TRP A 202 -4.15 -8.85 -10.38
CA TRP A 202 -3.62 -8.53 -9.06
C TRP A 202 -2.82 -9.69 -8.49
N GLY A 203 -1.67 -9.95 -9.09
CA GLY A 203 -0.80 -11.05 -8.69
C GLY A 203 -0.65 -12.11 -9.78
N ASN A 204 -0.35 -13.31 -9.36
CA ASN A 204 -0.09 -14.46 -10.24
C ASN A 204 -0.51 -15.75 -9.54
N ARG A 205 -0.30 -16.90 -10.21
CA ARG A 205 -0.66 -18.24 -9.68
C ARG A 205 0.05 -18.61 -8.36
N ILE A 206 1.13 -17.91 -8.00
CA ILE A 206 1.93 -18.18 -6.79
C ILE A 206 1.45 -17.29 -5.64
N ALA A 207 1.25 -16.00 -5.90
CA ALA A 207 0.88 -15.01 -4.89
C ALA A 207 -0.04 -13.94 -5.48
N THR A 208 -1.11 -13.64 -4.75
CA THR A 208 -2.09 -12.59 -5.04
C THR A 208 -2.17 -11.59 -3.88
N VAL A 209 -3.10 -10.67 -3.95
CA VAL A 209 -3.39 -9.73 -2.86
C VAL A 209 -3.78 -10.45 -1.57
N ASP A 210 -4.46 -11.60 -1.65
CA ASP A 210 -4.90 -12.35 -0.48
C ASP A 210 -3.72 -12.78 0.40
N GLU A 211 -2.69 -13.39 -0.22
CA GLU A 211 -1.46 -13.75 0.49
C GLU A 211 -0.75 -12.51 1.05
N ALA A 212 -0.73 -11.41 0.29
CA ALA A 212 -0.10 -10.17 0.74
C ALA A 212 -0.81 -9.57 1.98
N MET A 213 -2.13 -9.57 2.00
CA MET A 213 -2.91 -9.07 3.14
C MET A 213 -2.72 -9.91 4.39
N ILE A 214 -2.77 -11.25 4.25
CA ILE A 214 -2.51 -12.16 5.37
C ILE A 214 -1.07 -11.98 5.86
N PHE A 215 -0.12 -11.90 4.93
CA PHE A 215 1.28 -11.64 5.24
C PHE A 215 1.45 -10.34 6.02
N PHE A 216 0.81 -9.25 5.63
CA PHE A 216 0.88 -7.98 6.37
C PHE A 216 0.35 -8.11 7.79
N GLY A 217 -0.79 -8.78 8.00
CA GLY A 217 -1.32 -9.01 9.34
C GLY A 217 -0.38 -9.83 10.22
N VAL A 218 0.15 -10.92 9.70
CA VAL A 218 1.10 -11.80 10.42
C VAL A 218 2.42 -11.10 10.68
N CYS A 219 2.92 -10.32 9.74
CA CYS A 219 4.17 -9.57 9.89
C CYS A 219 4.13 -8.53 11.01
N MET A 220 2.96 -8.00 11.38
CA MET A 220 2.83 -7.12 12.54
C MET A 220 3.12 -7.85 13.85
N TRP A 221 2.97 -9.17 13.89
CA TRP A 221 3.33 -9.99 15.06
C TRP A 221 4.78 -10.43 15.06
N TRP A 222 5.48 -10.25 13.96
CA TRP A 222 6.85 -10.71 13.79
C TRP A 222 7.83 -10.27 14.87
N PRO A 223 7.85 -8.99 15.31
CA PRO A 223 8.73 -8.56 16.40
C PRO A 223 8.51 -9.30 17.72
N LEU A 224 7.32 -9.89 17.89
CA LEU A 224 6.96 -10.67 19.08
C LEU A 224 7.30 -12.16 18.93
N LEU A 225 6.99 -12.72 17.74
CA LEU A 225 7.15 -14.16 17.48
C LEU A 225 8.61 -14.54 17.25
N CYS A 226 9.35 -13.69 16.57
CA CYS A 226 10.72 -13.96 16.14
C CYS A 226 11.60 -12.72 16.22
N PRO A 227 11.87 -12.18 17.42
CA PRO A 227 12.61 -10.94 17.59
C PRO A 227 14.03 -10.99 17.00
N THR A 228 14.60 -12.20 16.88
CA THR A 228 15.94 -12.41 16.32
C THR A 228 15.97 -12.40 14.78
N VAL A 229 14.85 -12.62 14.09
CA VAL A 229 14.84 -12.70 12.62
C VAL A 229 15.14 -11.36 11.97
N SER A 230 14.81 -10.26 12.64
CA SER A 230 15.18 -8.91 12.19
C SER A 230 16.70 -8.70 12.11
N THR A 231 17.46 -9.45 12.91
CA THR A 231 18.93 -9.42 12.94
C THR A 231 19.55 -10.69 12.36
N ALA A 232 18.76 -11.76 12.17
CA ALA A 232 19.25 -13.02 11.64
C ALA A 232 19.73 -12.86 10.20
N THR A 233 20.93 -13.33 9.95
CA THR A 233 21.51 -13.37 8.60
C THR A 233 21.05 -14.61 7.84
N VAL A 234 20.87 -14.46 6.55
CA VAL A 234 20.55 -15.57 5.66
C VAL A 234 21.79 -16.46 5.54
N PRO A 235 21.69 -17.78 5.78
CA PRO A 235 22.83 -18.69 5.59
C PRO A 235 23.37 -18.61 4.16
N GLU A 236 24.69 -18.66 4.03
CA GLU A 236 25.36 -18.50 2.73
C GLU A 236 24.91 -19.54 1.69
N TRP A 237 24.62 -20.77 2.13
CA TRP A 237 24.11 -21.82 1.24
C TRP A 237 22.75 -21.49 0.63
N VAL A 238 21.88 -20.72 1.34
CA VAL A 238 20.60 -20.26 0.83
C VAL A 238 20.82 -19.21 -0.26
N ILE A 239 21.73 -18.25 -0.02
CA ILE A 239 22.08 -17.21 -1.00
C ILE A 239 22.64 -17.88 -2.28
N LYS A 240 23.55 -18.81 -2.13
CA LYS A 240 24.12 -19.58 -3.26
C LYS A 240 23.05 -20.35 -4.02
N GLY A 241 22.11 -21.01 -3.31
CA GLY A 241 21.04 -21.80 -3.94
C GLY A 241 20.01 -20.94 -4.68
N ILE A 242 19.61 -19.80 -4.13
CA ILE A 242 18.58 -18.94 -4.73
C ILE A 242 19.12 -18.10 -5.89
N PHE A 243 20.32 -17.51 -5.73
CA PHE A 243 20.86 -16.56 -6.71
C PHE A 243 21.91 -17.18 -7.63
N GLY A 244 22.24 -18.47 -7.48
CA GLY A 244 23.25 -19.15 -8.30
C GLY A 244 24.67 -18.57 -8.15
N LEU A 245 24.93 -17.84 -7.05
CA LEU A 245 26.20 -17.13 -6.84
C LEU A 245 27.27 -18.11 -6.38
N ASN A 246 28.47 -17.97 -6.95
CA ASN A 246 29.63 -18.71 -6.49
C ASN A 246 30.28 -18.03 -5.25
N SER A 247 31.22 -18.75 -4.60
CA SER A 247 31.86 -18.29 -3.37
C SER A 247 32.64 -16.98 -3.50
N SER A 248 33.09 -16.63 -4.71
CA SER A 248 33.80 -15.37 -4.95
C SER A 248 32.87 -14.16 -4.87
N TRP A 249 31.64 -14.28 -5.37
CA TRP A 249 30.67 -13.19 -5.28
C TRP A 249 30.13 -13.00 -3.86
N THR A 250 29.92 -14.09 -3.10
CA THR A 250 29.44 -13.99 -1.72
C THR A 250 30.47 -13.34 -0.78
N ALA A 251 31.75 -13.40 -1.10
CA ALA A 251 32.79 -12.72 -0.32
C ALA A 251 32.76 -11.17 -0.42
N TYR A 252 32.15 -10.63 -1.49
CA TYR A 252 31.97 -9.18 -1.68
C TYR A 252 30.61 -8.68 -1.19
N MET A 253 29.71 -9.57 -0.77
CA MET A 253 28.37 -9.20 -0.28
C MET A 253 28.40 -9.12 1.24
N ARG A 254 27.83 -8.04 1.78
CA ARG A 254 27.50 -8.05 3.22
C ARG A 254 26.50 -9.17 3.54
N PRO A 255 26.48 -9.68 4.78
CA PRO A 255 25.48 -10.66 5.20
C PRO A 255 24.05 -10.12 4.94
N LEU A 256 23.28 -10.84 4.12
CA LEU A 256 21.88 -10.52 3.85
C LEU A 256 21.04 -10.93 5.06
N ARG A 257 20.20 -10.05 5.56
CA ARG A 257 19.25 -10.38 6.64
C ARG A 257 18.02 -11.09 6.08
N MET A 258 17.40 -11.96 6.88
CA MET A 258 16.18 -12.68 6.48
C MET A 258 15.07 -11.73 6.01
N ILE A 259 14.95 -10.57 6.67
CA ILE A 259 13.98 -9.56 6.33
C ILE A 259 14.22 -8.93 4.94
N GLU A 260 15.47 -8.76 4.56
CA GLU A 260 15.84 -8.23 3.24
C GLU A 260 15.51 -9.23 2.14
N LEU A 261 15.62 -10.52 2.44
CA LEU A 261 15.21 -11.58 1.50
C LEU A 261 13.69 -11.55 1.27
N ILE A 262 12.90 -11.42 2.31
CA ILE A 262 11.44 -11.26 2.23
C ILE A 262 11.10 -10.04 1.36
N TYR A 263 11.82 -8.93 1.59
CA TYR A 263 11.65 -7.71 0.83
C TYR A 263 11.99 -7.87 -0.66
N VAL A 264 13.08 -8.58 -0.97
CA VAL A 264 13.46 -8.89 -2.36
C VAL A 264 12.36 -9.70 -3.04
N PHE A 265 11.85 -10.76 -2.41
CA PHE A 265 10.75 -11.57 -2.96
C PHE A 265 9.49 -10.75 -3.21
N TYR A 266 9.13 -9.88 -2.26
CA TYR A 266 8.00 -8.98 -2.42
C TYR A 266 8.19 -8.04 -3.63
N SER A 267 9.35 -7.41 -3.76
CA SER A 267 9.66 -6.49 -4.87
C SER A 267 9.65 -7.21 -6.23
N VAL A 268 10.17 -8.44 -6.27
CA VAL A 268 10.12 -9.30 -7.47
C VAL A 268 8.68 -9.64 -7.85
N ALA A 269 7.82 -9.98 -6.89
CA ALA A 269 6.41 -10.26 -7.14
C ALA A 269 5.69 -9.04 -7.71
N GLN A 270 5.95 -7.83 -7.17
CA GLN A 270 5.41 -6.58 -7.70
C GLN A 270 5.92 -6.30 -9.13
N ALA A 271 7.22 -6.45 -9.37
CA ALA A 271 7.80 -6.26 -10.71
C ALA A 271 7.20 -7.24 -11.73
N GLN A 272 6.96 -8.49 -11.33
CA GLN A 272 6.30 -9.48 -12.19
C GLN A 272 4.85 -9.07 -12.51
N THR A 273 4.11 -8.52 -11.54
CA THR A 273 2.75 -8.02 -11.79
C THR A 273 2.77 -6.85 -12.76
N ILE A 274 3.69 -5.88 -12.58
CA ILE A 274 3.90 -4.77 -13.53
C ILE A 274 4.16 -5.31 -14.94
N PHE A 275 5.05 -6.27 -15.08
CA PHE A 275 5.37 -6.90 -16.36
C PHE A 275 4.15 -7.58 -16.99
N ASN A 276 3.38 -8.34 -16.20
CA ASN A 276 2.18 -9.02 -16.67
C ASN A 276 1.12 -8.04 -17.19
N VAL A 277 0.90 -6.93 -16.50
CA VAL A 277 -0.01 -5.86 -16.92
C VAL A 277 0.50 -5.18 -18.19
N ALA A 278 1.77 -4.77 -18.20
CA ALA A 278 2.39 -4.09 -19.34
C ALA A 278 2.40 -4.97 -20.59
N ARG A 279 2.66 -6.27 -20.46
CA ARG A 279 2.63 -7.23 -21.56
C ARG A 279 1.23 -7.35 -22.20
N ARG A 280 0.16 -7.22 -21.39
CA ARG A 280 -1.22 -7.26 -21.90
C ARG A 280 -1.56 -6.02 -22.71
N ARG A 281 -1.10 -4.85 -22.28
CA ARG A 281 -1.37 -3.58 -22.98
C ARG A 281 -0.28 -2.55 -22.67
N TRP A 282 0.79 -2.55 -23.45
CA TRP A 282 1.96 -1.68 -23.23
C TRP A 282 1.61 -0.18 -23.17
N GLY A 283 0.64 0.28 -23.96
CA GLY A 283 0.18 1.67 -23.98
C GLY A 283 -0.34 2.21 -22.64
N ILE A 284 -0.63 1.35 -21.67
CA ILE A 284 -1.06 1.76 -20.32
C ILE A 284 0.01 2.58 -19.62
N LEU A 285 1.29 2.27 -19.83
CA LEU A 285 2.41 2.97 -19.21
C LEU A 285 2.47 4.46 -19.58
N CYS A 286 1.90 4.83 -20.73
CA CYS A 286 1.84 6.21 -21.22
C CYS A 286 0.59 6.96 -20.74
N ARG A 287 -0.24 6.39 -19.87
CA ARG A 287 -1.45 7.08 -19.39
C ARG A 287 -1.09 8.13 -18.36
N ILE A 288 -1.75 9.29 -18.44
CA ILE A 288 -1.42 10.45 -17.63
C ILE A 288 -1.45 10.13 -16.12
N HIS A 289 -2.45 9.40 -15.64
CA HIS A 289 -2.56 9.03 -14.22
C HIS A 289 -1.49 8.01 -13.80
N VAL A 290 -1.01 7.13 -14.70
CA VAL A 290 0.12 6.23 -14.42
C VAL A 290 1.41 7.02 -14.31
N ILE A 291 1.66 7.95 -15.24
CA ILE A 291 2.82 8.86 -15.20
C ILE A 291 2.79 9.70 -13.92
N PHE A 292 1.62 10.21 -13.54
CA PHE A 292 1.46 10.97 -12.28
C PHE A 292 1.67 10.11 -11.04
N SER A 293 1.36 8.82 -11.05
CA SER A 293 1.67 7.90 -9.94
C SER A 293 3.18 7.77 -9.73
N VAL A 294 3.94 7.62 -10.83
CA VAL A 294 5.41 7.61 -10.79
C VAL A 294 5.96 8.96 -10.33
N LEU A 295 5.43 10.06 -10.88
CA LEU A 295 5.82 11.41 -10.50
C LEU A 295 5.50 11.71 -9.03
N ASN A 296 4.34 11.30 -8.55
CA ASN A 296 3.96 11.43 -7.13
C ASN A 296 4.97 10.75 -6.22
N SER A 297 5.36 9.52 -6.55
CA SER A 297 6.39 8.78 -5.82
C SER A 297 7.75 9.52 -5.85
N ALA A 298 8.17 9.99 -7.01
CA ALA A 298 9.43 10.72 -7.16
C ALA A 298 9.46 12.06 -6.38
N VAL A 299 8.35 12.82 -6.42
CA VAL A 299 8.21 14.08 -5.66
C VAL A 299 8.27 13.79 -4.15
N HIS A 300 7.54 12.79 -3.67
CA HIS A 300 7.57 12.42 -2.26
C HIS A 300 8.96 11.95 -1.79
N LEU A 301 9.68 11.21 -2.63
CA LEU A 301 11.08 10.82 -2.35
C LEU A 301 12.01 12.03 -2.28
N ALA A 302 11.90 12.94 -3.23
CA ALA A 302 12.72 14.16 -3.24
C ALA A 302 12.43 15.05 -2.02
N LEU A 303 11.18 15.31 -1.71
CA LEU A 303 10.77 16.09 -0.54
C LEU A 303 11.19 15.41 0.77
N MET A 304 11.14 14.07 0.83
CA MET A 304 11.64 13.32 1.98
C MET A 304 13.14 13.60 2.22
N GLY A 305 13.95 13.61 1.17
CA GLY A 305 15.38 13.94 1.27
C GLY A 305 15.61 15.33 1.86
N VAL A 306 14.94 16.34 1.29
CA VAL A 306 15.06 17.74 1.74
C VAL A 306 14.60 17.90 3.20
N HIS A 307 13.45 17.34 3.54
CA HIS A 307 12.89 17.48 4.89
C HIS A 307 13.70 16.73 5.95
N ASN A 308 14.33 15.60 5.60
CA ASN A 308 15.19 14.87 6.53
C ASN A 308 16.42 15.66 6.92
N GLU A 309 17.05 16.35 5.97
CA GLU A 309 18.18 17.23 6.27
C GLU A 309 17.75 18.35 7.21
N TYR A 310 16.58 18.96 6.94
CA TYR A 310 16.03 20.01 7.80
C TYR A 310 15.73 19.51 9.22
N VAL A 311 15.00 18.40 9.33
CA VAL A 311 14.65 17.80 10.64
C VAL A 311 15.89 17.34 11.40
N ALA A 312 16.92 16.85 10.69
CA ALA A 312 18.19 16.46 11.30
C ALA A 312 18.97 17.67 11.85
N ALA A 313 18.96 18.79 11.13
CA ALA A 313 19.61 20.02 11.57
C ALA A 313 18.90 20.68 12.76
N ALA A 314 17.58 20.50 12.87
CA ALA A 314 16.74 21.04 13.96
C ALA A 314 16.80 20.23 15.28
N ALA A 315 17.50 19.08 15.31
CA ALA A 315 17.65 18.27 16.54
C ALA A 315 18.46 19.03 17.62
N PRO A 316 18.02 18.99 18.93
CA PRO A 316 17.27 17.91 19.59
C PRO A 316 15.78 18.20 19.80
N ALA A 317 15.16 19.09 19.06
CA ALA A 317 13.73 19.39 19.27
C ALA A 317 12.87 18.15 19.02
N THR A 318 12.12 17.73 20.02
CA THR A 318 11.17 16.60 19.96
C THR A 318 9.98 16.87 19.03
N SER A 319 9.78 18.12 18.66
CA SER A 319 8.74 18.54 17.72
C SER A 319 9.23 19.73 16.89
N VAL A 320 9.33 19.53 15.58
CA VAL A 320 9.54 20.63 14.62
C VAL A 320 8.17 21.10 14.15
N PRO A 321 7.81 22.38 14.33
CA PRO A 321 6.53 22.90 13.90
C PRO A 321 6.29 22.63 12.41
N GLY A 322 5.07 22.15 12.07
CA GLY A 322 4.71 21.81 10.69
C GLY A 322 5.15 20.40 10.23
N TYR A 323 5.96 19.68 11.02
CA TYR A 323 6.47 18.34 10.69
C TYR A 323 5.85 17.22 11.54
N THR A 324 5.22 17.56 12.64
CA THR A 324 4.56 16.59 13.53
C THR A 324 3.11 17.00 13.78
N LEU A 325 2.22 16.01 13.86
CA LEU A 325 0.79 16.21 14.14
C LEU A 325 0.39 15.34 15.34
N GLY A 326 0.34 15.94 16.53
CA GLY A 326 0.08 15.20 17.76
C GLY A 326 1.12 14.08 17.94
N PRO A 327 0.70 12.80 18.02
CA PRO A 327 1.61 11.67 18.16
C PRO A 327 2.31 11.29 16.85
N PHE A 328 1.84 11.79 15.70
CA PHE A 328 2.39 11.44 14.39
C PHE A 328 3.68 12.20 14.12
N THR A 329 4.76 11.47 13.98
CA THR A 329 6.08 12.01 13.62
C THR A 329 6.17 12.28 12.12
N TYR A 330 7.22 12.95 11.67
CA TYR A 330 7.40 13.27 10.25
C TYR A 330 7.29 12.03 9.33
N PRO A 331 7.91 10.86 9.63
CA PRO A 331 7.70 9.66 8.81
C PRO A 331 6.22 9.25 8.68
N ALA A 332 5.47 9.33 9.77
CA ALA A 332 4.04 9.01 9.74
C ALA A 332 3.25 10.01 8.88
N VAL A 333 3.52 11.30 9.02
CA VAL A 333 2.93 12.37 8.21
C VAL A 333 3.24 12.16 6.72
N TRP A 334 4.48 11.80 6.41
CA TRP A 334 4.91 11.50 5.04
C TRP A 334 4.18 10.29 4.45
N ILE A 335 4.09 9.18 5.21
CA ILE A 335 3.37 7.95 4.80
C ILE A 335 1.90 8.27 4.51
N ILE A 336 1.24 8.99 5.41
CA ILE A 336 -0.15 9.38 5.25
C ILE A 336 -0.32 10.19 3.95
N THR A 337 0.53 11.18 3.72
CA THR A 337 0.45 12.01 2.51
C THR A 337 0.62 11.18 1.24
N LEU A 338 1.63 10.32 1.20
CA LEU A 338 1.89 9.44 0.04
C LEU A 338 0.72 8.49 -0.21
N ALA A 339 0.17 7.86 0.84
CA ALA A 339 -0.94 6.93 0.70
C ALA A 339 -2.20 7.62 0.14
N PHE A 340 -2.58 8.77 0.68
CA PHE A 340 -3.78 9.47 0.24
C PHE A 340 -3.63 10.11 -1.15
N THR A 341 -2.46 10.67 -1.50
CA THR A 341 -2.21 11.19 -2.86
C THR A 341 -2.17 10.09 -3.90
N SER A 342 -1.52 8.96 -3.61
CA SER A 342 -1.50 7.82 -4.51
C SER A 342 -2.89 7.23 -4.71
N SER A 343 -3.67 7.07 -3.64
CA SER A 343 -5.05 6.60 -3.72
C SER A 343 -5.93 7.56 -4.54
N THR A 344 -5.76 8.87 -4.39
CA THR A 344 -6.46 9.89 -5.20
C THR A 344 -6.22 9.68 -6.71
N ILE A 345 -4.99 9.35 -7.10
CA ILE A 345 -4.64 9.05 -8.50
C ILE A 345 -5.30 7.74 -8.95
N ILE A 346 -5.27 6.71 -8.12
CA ILE A 346 -5.81 5.38 -8.43
C ILE A 346 -7.35 5.42 -8.58
N HIS A 347 -8.03 6.28 -7.84
CA HIS A 347 -9.48 6.48 -7.98
C HIS A 347 -9.91 6.97 -9.38
N ILE A 348 -9.00 7.51 -10.19
CA ILE A 348 -9.33 8.02 -11.54
C ILE A 348 -9.83 6.90 -12.45
N PRO A 349 -9.09 5.80 -12.70
CA PRO A 349 -9.57 4.70 -13.53
C PRO A 349 -10.71 3.92 -12.88
N ILE A 350 -10.72 3.75 -11.54
CA ILE A 350 -11.81 3.04 -10.83
C ILE A 350 -13.14 3.77 -11.02
N MET A 351 -13.14 5.08 -10.77
CA MET A 351 -14.33 5.93 -10.95
C MET A 351 -14.82 5.91 -12.40
N ALA A 352 -13.90 6.05 -13.35
CA ALA A 352 -14.24 6.03 -14.76
C ALA A 352 -14.92 4.71 -15.18
N ARG A 353 -14.42 3.58 -14.68
CA ARG A 353 -15.00 2.26 -14.91
C ARG A 353 -16.38 2.13 -14.26
N CYS A 354 -16.49 2.41 -12.96
CA CYS A 354 -17.76 2.29 -12.24
C CYS A 354 -18.84 3.23 -12.77
N ALA A 355 -18.47 4.43 -13.19
CA ALA A 355 -19.40 5.39 -13.82
C ALA A 355 -19.60 5.15 -15.32
N ARG A 356 -19.01 4.12 -15.92
CA ARG A 356 -19.07 3.81 -17.36
C ARG A 356 -18.72 5.02 -18.23
N LEU A 357 -17.66 5.74 -17.84
CA LEU A 357 -17.20 6.87 -18.62
C LEU A 357 -16.35 6.39 -19.80
N PRO A 358 -16.47 7.06 -20.97
CA PRO A 358 -15.67 6.69 -22.14
C PRO A 358 -14.18 7.01 -21.96
N VAL A 359 -13.87 7.93 -21.05
CA VAL A 359 -12.50 8.39 -20.77
C VAL A 359 -12.36 8.71 -19.29
N ALA A 360 -11.21 8.36 -18.71
CA ALA A 360 -10.86 8.70 -17.35
C ALA A 360 -10.57 10.20 -17.20
N ASN A 361 -11.18 10.85 -16.21
CA ASN A 361 -11.03 12.29 -15.96
C ASN A 361 -9.76 12.56 -15.14
N PRO A 362 -8.78 13.31 -15.67
CA PRO A 362 -7.53 13.61 -14.96
C PRO A 362 -7.63 14.79 -13.97
N LEU A 363 -8.79 15.44 -13.82
CA LEU A 363 -8.94 16.61 -12.95
C LEU A 363 -8.42 16.42 -11.53
N PRO A 364 -8.60 15.26 -10.86
CA PRO A 364 -8.05 15.03 -9.52
C PRO A 364 -6.54 15.19 -9.41
N LEU A 365 -5.78 15.08 -10.52
CA LEU A 365 -4.33 15.29 -10.53
C LEU A 365 -3.94 16.72 -10.13
N ALA A 366 -4.79 17.71 -10.44
CA ALA A 366 -4.57 19.09 -9.99
C ALA A 366 -4.61 19.19 -8.46
N GLY A 367 -5.49 18.43 -7.79
CA GLY A 367 -5.53 18.34 -6.33
C GLY A 367 -4.24 17.74 -5.76
N VAL A 368 -3.69 16.71 -6.39
CA VAL A 368 -2.39 16.12 -5.97
C VAL A 368 -1.27 17.15 -6.09
N MET A 369 -1.23 17.95 -7.15
CA MET A 369 -0.24 19.03 -7.31
C MET A 369 -0.37 20.09 -6.19
N LEU A 370 -1.58 20.44 -5.80
CA LEU A 370 -1.81 21.35 -4.66
C LEU A 370 -1.28 20.75 -3.34
N VAL A 371 -1.43 19.44 -3.16
CA VAL A 371 -0.84 18.76 -1.99
C VAL A 371 0.68 18.87 -2.00
N TRP A 372 1.35 18.67 -3.14
CA TRP A 372 2.80 18.83 -3.23
C TRP A 372 3.25 20.24 -2.86
N LEU A 373 2.55 21.26 -3.36
CA LEU A 373 2.83 22.67 -3.04
C LEU A 373 2.62 22.99 -1.55
N ALA A 374 1.64 22.36 -0.91
CA ALA A 374 1.39 22.54 0.53
C ALA A 374 2.38 21.73 1.38
N PHE A 375 2.74 20.52 0.95
CA PHE A 375 3.64 19.62 1.66
C PHE A 375 5.08 20.13 1.68
N ALA A 376 5.54 20.74 0.60
CA ALA A 376 6.90 21.22 0.49
C ALA A 376 7.30 22.20 1.62
N PRO A 377 6.51 23.24 1.96
CA PRO A 377 6.80 24.13 3.10
C PRO A 377 6.31 23.59 4.45
N CYS A 378 5.26 22.75 4.47
CA CYS A 378 4.63 22.28 5.70
C CYS A 378 4.03 20.87 5.50
N PRO A 379 4.77 19.80 5.84
CA PRO A 379 4.31 18.43 5.66
C PRO A 379 2.92 18.15 6.26
N VAL A 380 2.63 18.70 7.45
CA VAL A 380 1.32 18.53 8.10
C VAL A 380 0.20 19.16 7.27
N ALA A 381 0.41 20.35 6.71
CA ALA A 381 -0.59 20.98 5.86
C ALA A 381 -0.85 20.14 4.60
N GLY A 382 0.20 19.60 4.00
CA GLY A 382 0.09 18.67 2.87
C GLY A 382 -0.68 17.41 3.22
N ALA A 383 -0.42 16.80 4.37
CA ALA A 383 -1.13 15.60 4.81
C ALA A 383 -2.63 15.87 5.05
N LEU A 384 -2.96 16.94 5.74
CA LEU A 384 -4.36 17.33 5.98
C LEU A 384 -5.09 17.61 4.66
N LEU A 385 -4.45 18.34 3.75
CA LEU A 385 -5.01 18.62 2.44
C LEU A 385 -5.20 17.34 1.62
N ALA A 386 -4.26 16.39 1.66
CA ALA A 386 -4.37 15.09 0.98
C ALA A 386 -5.59 14.31 1.47
N ILE A 387 -5.80 14.24 2.78
CA ILE A 387 -6.96 13.58 3.38
C ILE A 387 -8.27 14.27 2.93
N VAL A 388 -8.34 15.59 3.04
CA VAL A 388 -9.55 16.37 2.69
C VAL A 388 -9.91 16.18 1.21
N LEU A 389 -8.93 16.29 0.31
CA LEU A 389 -9.16 16.14 -1.11
C LEU A 389 -9.57 14.70 -1.47
N HIS A 390 -8.95 13.70 -0.84
CA HIS A 390 -9.29 12.30 -1.07
C HIS A 390 -10.72 11.98 -0.61
N VAL A 391 -11.09 12.39 0.62
CA VAL A 391 -12.45 12.20 1.13
C VAL A 391 -13.47 12.99 0.27
N GLY A 392 -13.15 14.20 -0.12
CA GLY A 392 -13.98 15.00 -1.03
C GLY A 392 -14.20 14.31 -2.38
N GLN A 393 -13.13 13.75 -2.96
CA GLN A 393 -13.20 12.95 -4.19
C GLN A 393 -14.07 11.71 -4.02
N LEU A 394 -13.89 10.98 -2.92
CA LEU A 394 -14.69 9.78 -2.62
C LEU A 394 -16.18 10.10 -2.57
N LEU A 395 -16.56 11.13 -1.81
CA LEU A 395 -17.97 11.56 -1.68
C LEU A 395 -18.54 12.06 -3.00
N PHE A 396 -17.76 12.84 -3.76
CA PHE A 396 -18.16 13.32 -5.08
C PHE A 396 -18.41 12.15 -6.03
N ASN A 397 -17.48 11.19 -6.09
CA ASN A 397 -17.58 10.04 -6.97
C ASN A 397 -18.79 9.16 -6.64
N ILE A 398 -19.06 8.89 -5.36
CA ILE A 398 -20.27 8.18 -4.92
C ILE A 398 -21.53 8.87 -5.39
N GLY A 399 -21.61 10.20 -5.18
CA GLY A 399 -22.74 11.01 -5.63
C GLY A 399 -22.95 10.99 -7.15
N PHE A 400 -21.85 11.06 -7.89
CA PHE A 400 -21.87 11.03 -9.35
C PHE A 400 -22.32 9.65 -9.88
N ILE A 401 -21.76 8.55 -9.37
CA ILE A 401 -22.12 7.17 -9.75
C ILE A 401 -23.61 6.93 -9.45
N ARG A 402 -24.09 7.36 -8.28
CA ARG A 402 -25.50 7.22 -7.90
C ARG A 402 -26.43 7.96 -8.88
N LYS A 403 -26.10 9.22 -9.21
CA LYS A 403 -26.91 10.02 -10.15
C LYS A 403 -26.96 9.36 -11.54
N ARG A 404 -25.83 8.81 -12.01
CA ARG A 404 -25.75 8.17 -13.31
C ARG A 404 -26.52 6.86 -13.36
N ALA A 405 -26.44 6.04 -12.30
CA ALA A 405 -27.21 4.79 -12.20
C ALA A 405 -28.73 5.06 -12.25
N HIS A 406 -29.22 6.15 -11.67
CA HIS A 406 -30.63 6.53 -11.78
C HIS A 406 -31.03 6.96 -13.20
N GLN A 407 -30.14 7.56 -13.97
CA GLN A 407 -30.40 7.99 -15.35
C GLN A 407 -30.45 6.82 -16.35
N GLU A 408 -29.81 5.68 -16.05
CA GLU A 408 -29.83 4.50 -16.91
C GLU A 408 -31.07 3.61 -16.69
N VAL A 409 -31.80 3.81 -15.60
CA VAL A 409 -32.99 3.01 -15.22
C VAL A 409 -34.32 3.74 -15.58
N GLY A 410 -34.28 5.06 -15.73
CA GLY A 410 -35.45 5.86 -16.15
C GLY A 410 -35.44 6.16 -17.65
#